data_eb2e3457c074ee963063927cbb43942e
#
_entry.id   eb2e3457c074ee963063927cbb43942e
#
_cell.length_a   1.000
_cell.length_b   1.000
_cell.length_c   1.000
_cell.angle_alpha   90.00
_cell.angle_beta   90.00
_cell.angle_gamma   90.00
#
_symmetry.space_group_name_H-M   'P 1'
#
loop_
_entity.id
_entity.type
_entity.pdbx_description
1 polymer ?
#
loop_
_entity_poly.entity_id
_entity_poly.type
_entity_poly.pdbx_seq_one_letter_code
_entity_poly.pdbx_strand_id
1 'polypeptide(L)'
;MAEHPNVSIVKSMYECFNRGDLDTIRNKLFAKELVWRLPGRHPLAGAKHGAEEVIAFFNELVKSNIKVDLVRIDAWGDDTVVEVHRGYGRVGDAVLDALNCTHYRIKDGKIAEVQVYMSDQYGADNFFSAIYEYAPIPARLAKKS
;
A
#
# COMPACT_ATOMS: atom_id res chain seq x y z
N MET A 1 1.20 17.17 22.52
CA MET A 1 -0.15 17.14 21.96
C MET A 1 -0.51 15.73 21.53
N ALA A 2 -1.74 15.34 21.72
CA ALA A 2 -2.20 14.02 21.29
C ALA A 2 -2.19 13.92 19.77
N GLU A 3 -1.82 12.77 19.25
CA GLU A 3 -1.85 12.46 17.84
C GLU A 3 -3.30 12.42 17.34
N HIS A 4 -3.54 12.92 16.13
CA HIS A 4 -4.87 12.86 15.53
C HIS A 4 -5.30 11.38 15.37
N PRO A 5 -6.54 11.01 15.72
CA PRO A 5 -6.98 9.61 15.66
C PRO A 5 -6.79 8.97 14.27
N ASN A 6 -7.00 9.72 13.20
CA ASN A 6 -6.84 9.19 11.84
C ASN A 6 -5.37 8.89 11.52
N VAL A 7 -4.45 9.68 12.05
CA VAL A 7 -3.01 9.42 11.92
C VAL A 7 -2.65 8.10 12.61
N SER A 8 -3.20 7.87 13.80
CA SER A 8 -2.97 6.62 14.53
C SER A 8 -3.45 5.39 13.75
N ILE A 9 -4.57 5.50 13.03
CA ILE A 9 -5.09 4.42 12.19
C ILE A 9 -4.09 4.05 11.10
N VAL A 10 -3.57 5.05 10.37
CA VAL A 10 -2.61 4.81 9.30
C VAL A 10 -1.29 4.27 9.84
N LYS A 11 -0.79 4.81 10.94
CA LYS A 11 0.42 4.27 11.58
C LYS A 11 0.26 2.81 11.99
N SER A 12 -0.90 2.46 12.54
CA SER A 12 -1.20 1.06 12.91
C SER A 12 -1.17 0.15 11.69
N MET A 13 -1.65 0.62 10.54
CA MET A 13 -1.56 -0.14 9.28
C MET A 13 -0.10 -0.44 8.92
N TYR A 14 0.79 0.54 8.97
CA TYR A 14 2.21 0.33 8.66
C TYR A 14 2.89 -0.60 9.66
N GLU A 15 2.59 -0.47 10.94
CA GLU A 15 3.13 -1.37 11.96
C GLU A 15 2.69 -2.81 11.72
N CYS A 16 1.41 -3.03 11.44
CA CYS A 16 0.89 -4.36 11.11
C CYS A 16 1.51 -4.91 9.82
N PHE A 17 1.62 -4.09 8.78
CA PHE A 17 2.23 -4.49 7.52
C PHE A 17 3.68 -4.95 7.74
N ASN A 18 4.47 -4.17 8.46
CA ASN A 18 5.88 -4.48 8.67
C ASN A 18 6.11 -5.76 9.48
N ARG A 19 5.16 -6.16 10.32
CA ARG A 19 5.26 -7.45 11.04
C ARG A 19 4.44 -8.58 10.38
N GLY A 20 3.85 -8.32 9.21
CA GLY A 20 3.10 -9.33 8.46
C GLY A 20 1.70 -9.63 9.01
N ASP A 21 1.18 -8.79 9.88
CA ASP A 21 -0.16 -8.97 10.47
C ASP A 21 -1.25 -8.38 9.58
N LEU A 22 -1.56 -9.07 8.49
CA LEU A 22 -2.57 -8.62 7.55
C LEU A 22 -4.01 -8.83 8.07
N ASP A 23 -4.20 -9.75 8.99
CA ASP A 23 -5.54 -9.99 9.57
C ASP A 23 -6.04 -8.80 10.38
N THR A 24 -5.19 -8.18 11.16
CA THR A 24 -5.56 -6.97 11.90
C THR A 24 -5.91 -5.83 10.95
N ILE A 25 -5.14 -5.67 9.86
CA ILE A 25 -5.44 -4.65 8.85
C ILE A 25 -6.82 -4.89 8.24
N ARG A 26 -7.08 -6.12 7.77
CA ARG A 26 -8.35 -6.50 7.17
C ARG A 26 -9.53 -6.25 8.11
N ASN A 27 -9.41 -6.71 9.34
CA ASN A 27 -10.55 -6.81 10.24
C ASN A 27 -10.82 -5.54 11.04
N LYS A 28 -9.79 -4.71 11.27
CA LYS A 28 -9.90 -3.56 12.17
C LYS A 28 -9.64 -2.21 11.51
N LEU A 29 -8.81 -2.16 10.48
CA LEU A 29 -8.35 -0.89 9.90
C LEU A 29 -8.99 -0.55 8.57
N PHE A 30 -9.40 -1.53 7.78
CA PHE A 30 -9.96 -1.32 6.44
C PHE A 30 -11.47 -1.29 6.45
N ALA A 31 -12.06 -0.32 5.73
CA ALA A 31 -13.46 -0.40 5.36
C ALA A 31 -13.65 -1.57 4.38
N LYS A 32 -14.77 -2.24 4.46
CA LYS A 32 -15.05 -3.42 3.64
C LYS A 32 -15.00 -3.10 2.13
N GLU A 33 -15.50 -1.94 1.77
CA GLU A 33 -15.60 -1.46 0.38
C GLU A 33 -14.46 -0.52 -0.03
N LEU A 34 -13.38 -0.55 0.68
CA LEU A 34 -12.19 0.28 0.41
C LEU A 34 -11.75 0.20 -1.05
N VAL A 35 -11.24 1.32 -1.58
CA VAL A 35 -10.57 1.36 -2.89
C VAL A 35 -9.15 1.85 -2.70
N TRP A 36 -8.20 1.07 -3.18
CA TRP A 36 -6.77 1.38 -3.12
C TRP A 36 -6.24 1.55 -4.55
N ARG A 37 -5.74 2.74 -4.85
CA ARG A 37 -5.24 3.06 -6.21
C ARG A 37 -3.71 3.15 -6.18
N LEU A 38 -3.08 2.30 -6.96
CA LEU A 38 -1.63 2.30 -7.16
C LEU A 38 -1.34 2.67 -8.61
N PRO A 39 -0.59 3.76 -8.87
CA PRO A 39 -0.30 4.18 -10.24
C PRO A 39 0.73 3.27 -10.91
N GLY A 40 0.82 3.37 -12.22
CA GLY A 40 1.89 2.76 -12.99
C GLY A 40 1.43 1.82 -14.09
N ARG A 41 2.43 1.22 -14.75
CA ARG A 41 2.25 0.26 -15.84
C ARG A 41 2.94 -1.05 -15.49
N HIS A 42 2.59 -1.61 -14.33
CA HIS A 42 3.16 -2.86 -13.86
C HIS A 42 2.02 -3.76 -13.33
N PRO A 43 2.29 -5.05 -13.15
CA PRO A 43 1.23 -6.01 -12.78
C PRO A 43 0.45 -5.70 -11.50
N LEU A 44 1.06 -5.00 -10.55
CA LEU A 44 0.39 -4.64 -9.30
C LEU A 44 -0.32 -3.29 -9.36
N ALA A 45 -0.21 -2.53 -10.47
CA ALA A 45 -0.84 -1.22 -10.62
C ALA A 45 -2.36 -1.33 -10.80
N GLY A 46 -3.03 -0.20 -10.62
CA GLY A 46 -4.47 -0.08 -10.81
C GLY A 46 -5.26 -0.04 -9.51
N ALA A 47 -6.56 0.13 -9.64
CA ALA A 47 -7.46 0.16 -8.50
C ALA A 47 -7.74 -1.26 -7.99
N LYS A 48 -7.64 -1.43 -6.66
CA LYS A 48 -8.07 -2.63 -5.96
C LYS A 48 -9.36 -2.28 -5.22
N HIS A 49 -10.38 -3.08 -5.42
CA HIS A 49 -11.72 -2.85 -4.87
C HIS A 49 -12.04 -3.85 -3.77
N GLY A 50 -12.33 -3.32 -2.58
CA GLY A 50 -12.66 -4.12 -1.41
C GLY A 50 -11.43 -4.55 -0.61
N ALA A 51 -11.65 -4.77 0.68
CA ALA A 51 -10.57 -5.11 1.61
C ALA A 51 -9.82 -6.39 1.18
N GLU A 52 -10.54 -7.40 0.70
CA GLU A 52 -9.90 -8.67 0.32
C GLU A 52 -8.92 -8.52 -0.85
N GLU A 53 -9.28 -7.71 -1.85
CA GLU A 53 -8.40 -7.46 -2.99
C GLU A 53 -7.15 -6.69 -2.57
N VAL A 54 -7.30 -5.72 -1.67
CA VAL A 54 -6.17 -4.96 -1.13
C VAL A 54 -5.26 -5.84 -0.26
N ILE A 55 -5.84 -6.71 0.54
CA ILE A 55 -5.05 -7.66 1.36
C ILE A 55 -4.26 -8.63 0.47
N ALA A 56 -4.86 -9.11 -0.63
CA ALA A 56 -4.13 -9.93 -1.60
C ALA A 56 -2.92 -9.19 -2.18
N PHE A 57 -3.10 -7.90 -2.51
CA PHE A 57 -2.01 -7.04 -2.96
C PHE A 57 -0.93 -6.87 -1.87
N PHE A 58 -1.31 -6.59 -0.64
CA PHE A 58 -0.37 -6.46 0.48
C PHE A 58 0.41 -7.75 0.72
N ASN A 59 -0.25 -8.89 0.60
CA ASN A 59 0.39 -10.19 0.76
C ASN A 59 1.51 -10.38 -0.28
N GLU A 60 1.30 -9.93 -1.52
CA GLU A 60 2.34 -9.99 -2.54
C GLU A 60 3.51 -9.04 -2.23
N LEU A 61 3.24 -7.85 -1.68
CA LEU A 61 4.31 -6.96 -1.24
C LEU A 61 5.16 -7.59 -0.13
N VAL A 62 4.51 -8.23 0.84
CA VAL A 62 5.21 -8.96 1.92
C VAL A 62 6.09 -10.06 1.34
N LYS A 63 5.56 -10.85 0.42
CA LYS A 63 6.31 -11.93 -0.25
C LYS A 63 7.48 -11.41 -1.08
N SER A 64 7.41 -10.18 -1.55
CA SER A 64 8.46 -9.54 -2.35
C SER A 64 9.50 -8.82 -1.49
N ASN A 65 9.46 -9.02 -0.17
CA ASN A 65 10.37 -8.41 0.80
C ASN A 65 10.34 -6.87 0.77
N ILE A 66 9.21 -6.28 0.39
CA ILE A 66 9.04 -4.84 0.44
C ILE A 66 8.93 -4.40 1.90
N LYS A 67 9.77 -3.44 2.26
CA LYS A 67 9.74 -2.78 3.56
C LYS A 67 9.29 -1.34 3.38
N VAL A 68 8.66 -0.80 4.40
CA VAL A 68 8.12 0.55 4.36
C VAL A 68 8.53 1.28 5.63
N ASP A 69 9.24 2.39 5.47
CA ASP A 69 9.60 3.27 6.57
C ASP A 69 8.83 4.57 6.44
N LEU A 70 8.02 4.88 7.44
CA LEU A 70 7.26 6.11 7.47
C LEU A 70 8.19 7.29 7.76
N VAL A 71 8.18 8.29 6.87
CA VAL A 71 9.03 9.47 6.98
C VAL A 71 8.28 10.62 7.65
N ARG A 72 7.07 10.90 7.17
CA ARG A 72 6.23 11.95 7.73
C ARG A 72 4.77 11.60 7.52
N ILE A 73 3.93 11.97 8.49
CA ILE A 73 2.49 11.76 8.40
C ILE A 73 1.75 12.89 9.11
N ASP A 74 0.71 13.44 8.47
CA ASP A 74 -0.11 14.51 9.02
C ASP A 74 -1.57 14.31 8.63
N ALA A 75 -2.46 14.79 9.48
CA ALA A 75 -3.90 14.85 9.17
C ALA A 75 -4.23 16.15 8.44
N TRP A 76 -5.11 16.07 7.44
CA TRP A 76 -5.70 17.22 6.75
C TRP A 76 -7.19 17.24 7.04
N GLY A 77 -7.61 18.11 7.99
CA GLY A 77 -9.00 18.14 8.41
C GLY A 77 -9.42 16.87 9.14
N ASP A 78 -10.71 16.55 9.05
CA ASP A 78 -11.31 15.49 9.87
C ASP A 78 -11.31 14.10 9.25
N ASP A 79 -11.08 14.01 7.94
CA ASP A 79 -11.23 12.75 7.20
C ASP A 79 -10.05 12.32 6.36
N THR A 80 -8.97 13.13 6.30
CA THR A 80 -7.86 12.89 5.38
C THR A 80 -6.54 12.77 6.13
N VAL A 81 -5.70 11.83 5.68
CA VAL A 81 -4.32 11.67 6.14
C VAL A 81 -3.41 11.65 4.92
N VAL A 82 -2.31 12.38 4.99
CA VAL A 82 -1.27 12.37 3.95
C VAL A 82 0.05 11.95 4.59
N GLU A 83 0.77 11.07 3.95
CA GLU A 83 2.05 10.60 4.45
C GLU A 83 3.09 10.48 3.34
N VAL A 84 4.34 10.55 3.75
CA VAL A 84 5.50 10.22 2.92
C VAL A 84 6.17 9.02 3.54
N HIS A 85 6.46 8.01 2.73
CA HIS A 85 7.18 6.82 3.19
C HIS A 85 8.25 6.44 2.19
N ARG A 86 9.27 5.74 2.67
CA ARG A 86 10.24 5.06 1.83
C ARG A 86 9.80 3.63 1.65
N GLY A 87 9.62 3.22 0.39
CA GLY A 87 9.38 1.83 0.03
C GLY A 87 10.65 1.26 -0.58
N TYR A 88 11.12 0.12 -0.11
CA TYR A 88 12.36 -0.47 -0.59
C TYR A 88 12.34 -1.99 -0.48
N GLY A 89 13.09 -2.62 -1.36
CA GLY A 89 13.21 -4.07 -1.36
C GLY A 89 14.05 -4.56 -2.52
N ARG A 90 14.36 -5.86 -2.49
CA ARG A 90 15.15 -6.52 -3.53
C ARG A 90 14.61 -7.93 -3.75
N VAL A 91 14.47 -8.31 -5.03
CA VAL A 91 14.19 -9.69 -5.43
C VAL A 91 15.16 -10.02 -6.57
N GLY A 92 16.14 -10.87 -6.29
CA GLY A 92 17.22 -11.13 -7.23
C GLY A 92 17.98 -9.84 -7.57
N ASP A 93 18.04 -9.49 -8.86
CA ASP A 93 18.69 -8.26 -9.32
C ASP A 93 17.75 -7.07 -9.37
N ALA A 94 16.44 -7.28 -9.17
CA ALA A 94 15.47 -6.21 -9.16
C ALA A 94 15.50 -5.49 -7.80
N VAL A 95 15.67 -4.15 -7.84
CA VAL A 95 15.79 -3.31 -6.64
C VAL A 95 14.77 -2.19 -6.73
N LEU A 96 14.08 -1.95 -5.60
CA LEU A 96 13.23 -0.78 -5.41
C LEU A 96 13.74 0.01 -4.21
N ASP A 97 13.84 1.32 -4.35
CA ASP A 97 14.13 2.22 -3.24
C ASP A 97 13.68 3.63 -3.63
N ALA A 98 12.52 4.03 -3.13
CA ALA A 98 11.92 5.29 -3.52
C ALA A 98 11.08 5.90 -2.39
N LEU A 99 10.96 7.23 -2.40
CA LEU A 99 10.00 7.93 -1.57
C LEU A 99 8.67 7.99 -2.31
N ASN A 100 7.60 7.70 -1.58
CA ASN A 100 6.24 7.74 -2.10
C ASN A 100 5.38 8.60 -1.18
N CYS A 101 4.32 9.16 -1.75
CA CYS A 101 3.34 9.92 -0.99
C CYS A 101 1.99 9.22 -1.12
N THR A 102 1.25 9.11 -0.04
CA THR A 102 -0.05 8.47 -0.07
C THR A 102 -1.10 9.33 0.63
N HIS A 103 -2.24 9.42 -0.01
CA HIS A 103 -3.42 10.14 0.47
C HIS A 103 -4.45 9.11 0.91
N TYR A 104 -4.92 9.23 2.15
CA TYR A 104 -5.92 8.34 2.74
C TYR A 104 -7.17 9.13 3.09
N ARG A 105 -8.34 8.57 2.80
CA ARG A 105 -9.60 9.03 3.36
C ARG A 105 -10.05 8.07 4.45
N ILE A 106 -10.38 8.61 5.61
CA ILE A 106 -10.86 7.85 6.76
C ILE A 106 -12.35 8.11 6.91
N LYS A 107 -13.13 7.04 7.02
CA LYS A 107 -14.56 7.10 7.21
C LYS A 107 -14.97 6.12 8.29
N ASP A 108 -15.72 6.61 9.29
CA ASP A 108 -16.19 5.78 10.41
C ASP A 108 -15.04 5.01 11.10
N GLY A 109 -13.88 5.68 11.26
CA GLY A 109 -12.72 5.10 11.93
C GLY A 109 -11.95 4.05 11.10
N LYS A 110 -12.21 3.98 9.80
CA LYS A 110 -11.56 2.99 8.91
C LYS A 110 -11.03 3.65 7.64
N ILE A 111 -10.01 3.05 7.06
CA ILE A 111 -9.43 3.50 5.79
C ILE A 111 -10.40 3.11 4.67
N ALA A 112 -10.93 4.12 3.96
CA ALA A 112 -11.98 3.92 2.96
C ALA A 112 -11.53 4.18 1.52
N GLU A 113 -10.58 5.09 1.30
CA GLU A 113 -10.00 5.37 -0.02
C GLU A 113 -8.53 5.66 0.13
N VAL A 114 -7.74 5.19 -0.82
CA VAL A 114 -6.30 5.41 -0.84
C VAL A 114 -5.83 5.71 -2.26
N GLN A 115 -5.01 6.74 -2.39
CA GLN A 115 -4.30 7.06 -3.64
C GLN A 115 -2.81 7.15 -3.35
N VAL A 116 -2.02 6.34 -4.03
CA VAL A 116 -0.56 6.35 -3.92
C VAL A 116 0.01 7.22 -5.05
N TYR A 117 1.08 7.97 -4.74
CA TYR A 117 1.87 8.75 -5.70
C TYR A 117 3.32 8.33 -5.57
N MET A 118 3.97 8.02 -6.69
CA MET A 118 5.35 7.52 -6.73
C MET A 118 6.32 8.62 -7.13
N SER A 119 7.43 8.76 -6.41
CA SER A 119 8.51 9.68 -6.81
C SER A 119 9.29 9.16 -8.01
N ASP A 120 9.38 7.83 -8.16
CA ASP A 120 10.06 7.16 -9.27
C ASP A 120 9.14 6.10 -9.87
N GLN A 121 8.25 6.52 -10.75
CA GLN A 121 7.29 5.60 -11.36
C GLN A 121 7.98 4.60 -12.29
N TYR A 122 9.01 5.01 -13.02
CA TYR A 122 9.76 4.12 -13.91
C TYR A 122 10.46 3.01 -13.12
N GLY A 123 11.07 3.36 -11.98
CA GLY A 123 11.72 2.38 -11.10
C GLY A 123 10.72 1.37 -10.53
N ALA A 124 9.56 1.85 -10.09
CA ALA A 124 8.50 0.97 -9.59
C ALA A 124 7.97 0.04 -10.69
N ASP A 125 7.71 0.59 -11.88
CA ASP A 125 7.24 -0.20 -13.03
C ASP A 125 8.24 -1.29 -13.39
N ASN A 126 9.52 -0.95 -13.44
CA ASN A 126 10.58 -1.92 -13.76
C ASN A 126 10.70 -3.00 -12.70
N PHE A 127 10.68 -2.62 -11.41
CA PHE A 127 10.79 -3.58 -10.31
C PHE A 127 9.66 -4.61 -10.34
N PHE A 128 8.42 -4.14 -10.36
CA PHE A 128 7.27 -5.05 -10.30
C PHE A 128 7.10 -5.86 -11.58
N SER A 129 7.43 -5.29 -12.74
CA SER A 129 7.39 -6.03 -14.01
C SER A 129 8.45 -7.13 -14.10
N ALA A 130 9.56 -6.97 -13.38
CA ALA A 130 10.59 -8.01 -13.31
C ALA A 130 10.15 -9.22 -12.45
N ILE A 131 9.22 -9.01 -11.53
CA ILE A 131 8.81 -10.03 -10.55
C ILE A 131 7.48 -10.70 -10.93
N TYR A 132 6.53 -9.92 -11.49
CA TYR A 132 5.16 -10.38 -11.73
C TYR A 132 4.81 -10.34 -13.20
N GLU A 133 3.89 -11.21 -13.60
CA GLU A 133 3.29 -11.22 -14.94
C GLU A 133 1.99 -10.43 -14.93
N TYR A 134 1.64 -9.85 -16.09
CA TYR A 134 0.31 -9.30 -16.29
C TYR A 134 -0.70 -10.43 -16.38
N ALA A 135 -1.81 -10.26 -15.67
CA ALA A 135 -2.90 -11.22 -15.67
C ALA A 135 -4.23 -10.50 -15.42
N PRO A 136 -5.37 -11.10 -15.77
CA PRO A 136 -6.67 -10.53 -15.42
C PRO A 136 -6.84 -10.41 -13.90
N ILE A 137 -7.60 -9.43 -13.44
CA ILE A 137 -7.98 -9.34 -12.03
C ILE A 137 -8.94 -10.51 -11.70
N PRO A 138 -8.78 -11.21 -10.57
CA PRO A 138 -7.76 -11.02 -9.53
C PRO A 138 -6.42 -11.70 -9.83
N ALA A 139 -6.33 -12.45 -10.90
CA ALA A 139 -5.16 -13.28 -11.21
C ALA A 139 -3.88 -12.46 -11.47
N ARG A 140 -4.01 -11.16 -11.82
CA ARG A 140 -2.82 -10.32 -12.04
C ARG A 140 -2.00 -10.06 -10.77
N LEU A 141 -2.51 -10.45 -9.60
CA LEU A 141 -1.77 -10.39 -8.36
C LEU A 141 -0.93 -11.64 -8.13
N ALA A 142 -0.99 -12.62 -9.04
CA ALA A 142 -0.22 -13.84 -8.90
C ALA A 142 1.23 -13.61 -9.32
N LYS A 143 2.15 -14.22 -8.58
CA LYS A 143 3.58 -14.18 -8.92
C LYS A 143 3.85 -14.95 -10.21
N LYS A 144 4.88 -14.55 -10.93
CA LYS A 144 5.44 -15.34 -12.00
C LYS A 144 5.90 -16.68 -11.47
N SER A 145 5.59 -17.70 -12.20
CA SER A 145 6.04 -19.08 -11.91
C SER A 145 7.52 -19.25 -12.26
#